data_46722cf39e114d13bfe9bacdffc1c978
#
_entry.id   46722cf39e114d13bfe9bacdffc1c978
#
_cell.length_a   1.000
_cell.length_b   1.000
_cell.length_c   1.000
_cell.angle_alpha   90.00
_cell.angle_beta   90.00
_cell.angle_gamma   90.00
#
_symmetry.space_group_name_H-M   'P 1'
#
loop_
_entity.id
_entity.type
_entity.pdbx_description
1 polymer ?
#
loop_
_entity_poly.entity_id
_entity_poly.type
_entity_poly.pdbx_seq_one_letter_code
_entity_poly.pdbx_strand_id
1 'polypeptide(L)'
;IDFKSGPEKITTAIEAGTAPDVLFDAPGRIIQYGKNGKLADLNDLFTEDFVKDVNNDNIIQASKAGDTAYMYPISSAPFYMAMNKKMLEDAGVLDLVKEGWTTDDFEKVLKALKDKGYTPGSLFSNGQGGDQGTRAFIANLYGGSVTDEKVTKYTTDDPKFVKGLEKASKWIEDGLMMNGSQFDGGADIQNFANGQTSYTILWAPSQNGIQAKLLEASKVEVVEVPFPSDSGKPKLEYLVNGFAVFNNKDEKKVAAAKKFVQFIADDKEWGPKNVVRTGAFPVRSSFGKLYDDKRMETISTWTQYYSPYYNTIDGFAEMRTLWFPMLQSVSNGDEKAEPALKTFTEKANETIKKK
;
A
#
# COMPACT_ATOMS: atom_id res chain seq x y z
N ILE A 1 18.09 -7.08 -7.29
CA ILE A 1 17.09 -7.33 -8.36
C ILE A 1 16.10 -6.17 -8.31
N ASP A 2 15.83 -5.54 -9.46
CA ASP A 2 14.87 -4.44 -9.55
C ASP A 2 13.41 -4.94 -9.51
N PHE A 3 12.47 -4.06 -9.17
CA PHE A 3 11.06 -4.44 -9.04
C PHE A 3 10.38 -4.80 -10.37
N LYS A 4 10.88 -4.30 -11.49
CA LYS A 4 10.28 -4.53 -12.81
C LYS A 4 10.59 -5.92 -13.34
N SER A 5 11.87 -6.34 -13.28
CA SER A 5 12.33 -7.64 -13.77
C SER A 5 12.47 -8.72 -12.69
N GLY A 6 12.38 -8.32 -11.42
CA GLY A 6 12.59 -9.19 -10.27
C GLY A 6 11.69 -10.41 -10.22
N PRO A 7 10.36 -10.27 -10.37
CA PRO A 7 9.45 -11.42 -10.32
C PRO A 7 9.76 -12.49 -11.36
N GLU A 8 10.05 -12.09 -12.59
CA GLU A 8 10.41 -13.01 -13.68
C GLU A 8 11.72 -13.74 -13.40
N LYS A 9 12.76 -13.00 -12.96
CA LYS A 9 14.06 -13.57 -12.59
C LYS A 9 13.96 -14.58 -11.45
N ILE A 10 13.16 -14.30 -10.43
CA ILE A 10 12.95 -15.21 -9.31
C ILE A 10 12.22 -16.46 -9.78
N THR A 11 11.15 -16.32 -10.56
CA THR A 11 10.40 -17.46 -11.11
C THR A 11 11.32 -18.35 -11.96
N THR A 12 12.11 -17.77 -12.86
CA THR A 12 13.08 -18.50 -13.67
C THR A 12 14.12 -19.23 -12.81
N ALA A 13 14.64 -18.59 -11.75
CA ALA A 13 15.59 -19.22 -10.83
C ALA A 13 14.96 -20.39 -10.05
N ILE A 14 13.69 -20.27 -9.65
CA ILE A 14 12.93 -21.35 -8.99
C ILE A 14 12.78 -22.55 -9.94
N GLU A 15 12.39 -22.30 -11.18
CA GLU A 15 12.23 -23.34 -12.21
C GLU A 15 13.55 -24.04 -12.56
N ALA A 16 14.63 -23.27 -12.63
CA ALA A 16 15.96 -23.78 -12.90
C ALA A 16 16.62 -24.48 -11.68
N GLY A 17 15.98 -24.49 -10.51
CA GLY A 17 16.56 -25.04 -9.28
C GLY A 17 17.73 -24.24 -8.70
N THR A 18 17.83 -22.96 -9.08
CA THR A 18 18.90 -22.02 -8.66
C THR A 18 18.33 -20.87 -7.83
N ALA A 19 17.19 -21.08 -7.16
CA ALA A 19 16.59 -20.09 -6.27
C ALA A 19 17.57 -19.66 -5.17
N PRO A 20 17.53 -18.39 -4.71
CA PRO A 20 18.34 -17.94 -3.59
C PRO A 20 17.94 -18.68 -2.30
N ASP A 21 18.78 -18.66 -1.27
CA ASP A 21 18.40 -19.24 0.02
C ASP A 21 17.39 -18.36 0.78
N VAL A 22 17.49 -17.03 0.62
CA VAL A 22 16.63 -16.03 1.28
C VAL A 22 16.16 -15.00 0.27
N LEU A 23 14.89 -14.59 0.38
CA LEU A 23 14.28 -13.50 -0.37
C LEU A 23 13.71 -12.47 0.59
N PHE A 24 14.02 -11.19 0.36
CA PHE A 24 13.33 -10.07 1.00
C PHE A 24 12.31 -9.46 0.03
N ASP A 25 11.04 -9.54 0.36
CA ASP A 25 9.95 -9.05 -0.49
C ASP A 25 8.64 -8.83 0.32
N ALA A 26 7.56 -8.51 -0.42
CA ALA A 26 6.22 -8.36 0.13
C ALA A 26 5.41 -9.67 0.05
N PRO A 27 4.39 -9.85 0.92
CA PRO A 27 3.59 -11.07 1.01
C PRO A 27 2.95 -11.50 -0.29
N GLY A 28 2.47 -10.57 -1.13
CA GLY A 28 1.75 -10.88 -2.36
C GLY A 28 2.51 -11.80 -3.33
N ARG A 29 3.87 -11.76 -3.31
CA ARG A 29 4.72 -12.70 -4.06
C ARG A 29 5.15 -13.89 -3.21
N ILE A 30 5.65 -13.62 -2.00
CA ILE A 30 6.17 -14.65 -1.09
C ILE A 30 5.13 -15.73 -0.83
N ILE A 31 3.91 -15.35 -0.49
CA ILE A 31 2.86 -16.31 -0.13
C ILE A 31 2.51 -17.22 -1.31
N GLN A 32 2.55 -16.72 -2.54
CA GLN A 32 2.31 -17.57 -3.72
C GLN A 32 3.42 -18.60 -3.92
N TYR A 33 4.68 -18.24 -3.71
CA TYR A 33 5.78 -19.21 -3.73
C TYR A 33 5.63 -20.28 -2.64
N GLY A 34 5.16 -19.88 -1.44
CA GLY A 34 4.87 -20.79 -0.33
C GLY A 34 3.75 -21.78 -0.69
N LYS A 35 2.61 -21.31 -1.18
CA LYS A 35 1.49 -22.14 -1.65
C LYS A 35 1.92 -23.16 -2.72
N ASN A 36 2.90 -22.80 -3.55
CA ASN A 36 3.46 -23.67 -4.58
C ASN A 36 4.59 -24.60 -4.05
N GLY A 37 4.79 -24.70 -2.73
CA GLY A 37 5.76 -25.60 -2.11
C GLY A 37 7.24 -25.24 -2.35
N LYS A 38 7.52 -23.96 -2.69
CA LYS A 38 8.87 -23.49 -2.99
C LYS A 38 9.59 -22.92 -1.75
N LEU A 39 8.83 -22.62 -0.70
CA LEU A 39 9.37 -22.03 0.53
C LEU A 39 9.32 -23.02 1.70
N ALA A 40 10.22 -22.82 2.63
CA ALA A 40 10.21 -23.51 3.92
C ALA A 40 9.09 -22.96 4.81
N ASP A 41 8.52 -23.84 5.63
CA ASP A 41 7.65 -23.46 6.74
C ASP A 41 8.46 -22.69 7.80
N LEU A 42 7.96 -21.54 8.22
CA LEU A 42 8.56 -20.68 9.23
C LEU A 42 7.78 -20.65 10.55
N ASN A 43 6.83 -21.55 10.78
CA ASN A 43 6.00 -21.56 11.98
C ASN A 43 6.83 -21.64 13.27
N ASP A 44 7.97 -22.31 13.24
CA ASP A 44 8.91 -22.39 14.35
C ASP A 44 9.50 -21.04 14.78
N LEU A 45 9.46 -20.03 13.89
CA LEU A 45 9.89 -18.66 14.19
C LEU A 45 8.75 -17.79 14.76
N PHE A 46 7.48 -18.22 14.63
CA PHE A 46 6.30 -17.51 15.13
C PHE A 46 5.97 -17.93 16.55
N THR A 47 6.93 -17.72 17.46
CA THR A 47 6.74 -17.99 18.88
C THR A 47 5.67 -17.08 19.49
N GLU A 48 5.12 -17.46 20.65
CA GLU A 48 4.13 -16.61 21.34
C GLU A 48 4.70 -15.21 21.65
N ASP A 49 5.97 -15.12 22.03
CA ASP A 49 6.64 -13.84 22.30
C ASP A 49 6.76 -12.99 21.04
N PHE A 50 7.09 -13.61 19.89
CA PHE A 50 7.12 -12.89 18.61
C PHE A 50 5.74 -12.35 18.25
N VAL A 51 4.70 -13.17 18.31
CA VAL A 51 3.33 -12.77 17.97
C VAL A 51 2.83 -11.64 18.88
N LYS A 52 3.11 -11.72 20.19
CA LYS A 52 2.81 -10.65 21.16
C LYS A 52 3.56 -9.36 20.87
N ASP A 53 4.82 -9.47 20.44
CA ASP A 53 5.65 -8.30 20.13
C ASP A 53 5.21 -7.60 18.84
N VAL A 54 4.77 -8.35 17.83
CA VAL A 54 4.16 -7.77 16.61
C VAL A 54 2.83 -7.08 16.94
N ASN A 55 2.02 -7.64 17.82
CA ASN A 55 0.75 -7.08 18.31
C ASN A 55 -0.16 -6.52 17.20
N ASN A 56 -0.17 -7.17 16.03
CA ASN A 56 -1.01 -6.79 14.88
C ASN A 56 -1.37 -8.05 14.08
N ASP A 57 -2.61 -8.51 14.25
CA ASP A 57 -3.11 -9.72 13.62
C ASP A 57 -3.09 -9.65 12.08
N ASN A 58 -3.30 -8.47 11.50
CA ASN A 58 -3.28 -8.29 10.05
C ASN A 58 -1.88 -8.54 9.48
N ILE A 59 -0.82 -8.12 10.18
CA ILE A 59 0.57 -8.40 9.77
C ILE A 59 0.89 -9.89 9.90
N ILE A 60 0.45 -10.53 11.01
CA ILE A 60 0.63 -11.97 11.21
C ILE A 60 -0.09 -12.76 10.12
N GLN A 61 -1.34 -12.41 9.81
CA GLN A 61 -2.10 -13.07 8.75
C GLN A 61 -1.50 -12.83 7.35
N ALA A 62 -1.03 -11.62 7.06
CA ALA A 62 -0.34 -11.31 5.82
C ALA A 62 0.91 -12.18 5.58
N SER A 63 1.51 -12.72 6.65
CA SER A 63 2.72 -13.55 6.60
C SER A 63 2.45 -15.04 6.35
N LYS A 64 1.17 -15.44 6.28
CA LYS A 64 0.73 -16.84 6.24
C LYS A 64 -0.11 -17.18 5.00
N ALA A 65 -0.17 -18.48 4.72
CA ALA A 65 -1.20 -19.10 3.91
C ALA A 65 -1.88 -20.18 4.76
N GLY A 66 -3.13 -19.95 5.15
CA GLY A 66 -3.77 -20.78 6.19
C GLY A 66 -2.96 -20.74 7.49
N ASP A 67 -2.59 -21.91 8.00
CA ASP A 67 -1.83 -22.03 9.25
C ASP A 67 -0.31 -21.97 9.05
N THR A 68 0.20 -21.95 7.81
CA THR A 68 1.63 -21.99 7.52
C THR A 68 2.19 -20.60 7.28
N ALA A 69 3.21 -20.21 8.05
CA ALA A 69 3.98 -18.98 7.86
C ALA A 69 5.06 -19.18 6.79
N TYR A 70 5.07 -18.31 5.80
CA TYR A 70 6.07 -18.30 4.71
C TYR A 70 6.91 -17.04 4.65
N MET A 71 6.52 -16.01 5.40
CA MET A 71 7.27 -14.76 5.48
C MET A 71 7.52 -14.40 6.94
N TYR A 72 8.76 -14.03 7.26
CA TYR A 72 9.12 -13.45 8.56
C TYR A 72 9.10 -11.92 8.43
N PRO A 73 8.06 -11.22 8.92
CA PRO A 73 7.88 -9.80 8.72
C PRO A 73 8.85 -8.98 9.56
N ILE A 74 9.38 -7.88 9.02
CA ILE A 74 10.27 -6.98 9.77
C ILE A 74 9.79 -5.53 9.78
N SER A 75 9.11 -5.09 8.73
CA SER A 75 8.66 -3.70 8.60
C SER A 75 7.33 -3.58 7.91
N SER A 76 6.62 -2.50 8.21
CA SER A 76 5.39 -2.10 7.52
C SER A 76 5.35 -0.61 7.27
N ALA A 77 4.61 -0.18 6.25
CA ALA A 77 4.43 1.21 5.91
C ALA A 77 3.02 1.46 5.35
N PRO A 78 2.26 2.43 5.91
CA PRO A 78 0.96 2.80 5.37
C PRO A 78 1.09 3.55 4.05
N PHE A 79 0.04 3.44 3.22
CA PHE A 79 -0.21 4.37 2.12
C PHE A 79 -1.18 5.45 2.58
N TYR A 80 -0.90 6.70 2.20
CA TYR A 80 -1.65 7.89 2.59
C TYR A 80 -1.48 9.01 1.57
N MET A 81 -1.99 10.20 1.87
CA MET A 81 -1.88 11.37 1.00
C MET A 81 -0.72 12.28 1.38
N ALA A 82 -0.16 12.92 0.37
CA ALA A 82 0.74 14.06 0.54
C ALA A 82 0.17 15.30 -0.16
N MET A 83 0.25 16.44 0.51
CA MET A 83 -0.26 17.73 0.03
C MET A 83 0.80 18.81 0.12
N ASN A 84 0.78 19.76 -0.83
CA ASN A 84 1.71 20.88 -0.86
C ASN A 84 1.29 21.95 0.15
N LYS A 85 2.07 22.09 1.23
CA LYS A 85 1.78 22.99 2.35
C LYS A 85 1.56 24.44 1.90
N LYS A 86 2.46 24.95 1.04
CA LYS A 86 2.37 26.34 0.55
C LYS A 86 1.06 26.59 -0.22
N MET A 87 0.64 25.64 -1.06
CA MET A 87 -0.62 25.77 -1.80
C MET A 87 -1.84 25.74 -0.88
N LEU A 88 -1.80 24.94 0.21
CA LEU A 88 -2.84 24.91 1.23
C LEU A 88 -2.91 26.22 2.02
N GLU A 89 -1.75 26.79 2.40
CA GLU A 89 -1.65 28.09 3.07
C GLU A 89 -2.20 29.22 2.19
N ASP A 90 -1.77 29.27 0.92
CA ASP A 90 -2.23 30.25 -0.06
C ASP A 90 -3.75 30.16 -0.34
N ALA A 91 -4.32 28.96 -0.25
CA ALA A 91 -5.76 28.71 -0.36
C ALA A 91 -6.53 28.92 0.94
N GLY A 92 -5.84 29.11 2.09
CA GLY A 92 -6.47 29.33 3.40
C GLY A 92 -7.16 28.09 3.97
N VAL A 93 -6.69 26.90 3.61
CA VAL A 93 -7.35 25.61 3.98
C VAL A 93 -6.43 24.64 4.72
N LEU A 94 -5.22 25.06 5.10
CA LEU A 94 -4.27 24.17 5.79
C LEU A 94 -4.86 23.56 7.08
N ASP A 95 -5.65 24.29 7.83
CA ASP A 95 -6.25 23.84 9.10
C ASP A 95 -7.27 22.71 8.94
N LEU A 96 -7.81 22.52 7.72
CA LEU A 96 -8.70 21.41 7.40
C LEU A 96 -7.94 20.09 7.17
N VAL A 97 -6.67 20.18 6.80
CA VAL A 97 -5.84 19.00 6.43
C VAL A 97 -5.17 18.44 7.68
N LYS A 98 -5.85 17.50 8.33
CA LYS A 98 -5.42 16.86 9.58
C LYS A 98 -5.98 15.46 9.72
N GLU A 99 -5.38 14.67 10.59
CA GLU A 99 -5.94 13.38 10.97
C GLU A 99 -7.39 13.53 11.41
N GLY A 100 -8.27 12.64 10.91
CA GLY A 100 -9.70 12.67 11.19
C GLY A 100 -10.52 13.61 10.30
N TRP A 101 -9.91 14.21 9.26
CA TRP A 101 -10.67 15.02 8.31
C TRP A 101 -11.67 14.18 7.50
N THR A 102 -12.72 14.86 7.03
CA THR A 102 -13.81 14.19 6.34
C THR A 102 -13.71 14.31 4.81
N THR A 103 -14.49 13.50 4.11
CA THR A 103 -14.67 13.61 2.65
C THR A 103 -15.17 15.00 2.26
N ASP A 104 -16.04 15.60 3.07
CA ASP A 104 -16.55 16.96 2.85
C ASP A 104 -15.46 18.02 3.08
N ASP A 105 -14.58 17.84 4.07
CA ASP A 105 -13.43 18.74 4.28
C ASP A 105 -12.46 18.65 3.11
N PHE A 106 -12.20 17.46 2.59
CA PHE A 106 -11.36 17.30 1.40
C PHE A 106 -11.97 18.00 0.18
N GLU A 107 -13.28 17.89 -0.03
CA GLU A 107 -13.94 18.62 -1.13
C GLU A 107 -13.81 20.14 -0.99
N LYS A 108 -13.93 20.69 0.22
CA LYS A 108 -13.67 22.13 0.48
C LYS A 108 -12.23 22.49 0.09
N VAL A 109 -11.27 21.66 0.47
CA VAL A 109 -9.85 21.85 0.12
C VAL A 109 -9.66 21.84 -1.40
N LEU A 110 -10.25 20.86 -2.11
CA LEU A 110 -10.16 20.77 -3.56
C LEU A 110 -10.70 22.02 -4.27
N LYS A 111 -11.86 22.52 -3.81
CA LYS A 111 -12.49 23.74 -4.37
C LYS A 111 -11.61 24.97 -4.13
N ALA A 112 -11.10 25.14 -2.92
CA ALA A 112 -10.22 26.27 -2.60
C ALA A 112 -8.91 26.27 -3.40
N LEU A 113 -8.30 25.09 -3.60
CA LEU A 113 -7.10 24.94 -4.43
C LEU A 113 -7.40 25.26 -5.89
N LYS A 114 -8.53 24.80 -6.43
CA LYS A 114 -8.98 25.11 -7.79
C LYS A 114 -9.23 26.60 -7.97
N ASP A 115 -9.88 27.26 -7.01
CA ASP A 115 -10.18 28.72 -7.07
C ASP A 115 -8.89 29.57 -7.08
N LYS A 116 -7.78 29.04 -6.55
CA LYS A 116 -6.44 29.62 -6.66
C LYS A 116 -5.72 29.28 -7.97
N GLY A 117 -6.30 28.42 -8.81
CA GLY A 117 -5.70 28.00 -10.08
C GLY A 117 -4.62 26.93 -9.95
N TYR A 118 -4.53 26.24 -8.81
CA TYR A 118 -3.59 25.14 -8.62
C TYR A 118 -4.04 23.87 -9.35
N THR A 119 -3.10 23.18 -9.99
CA THR A 119 -3.34 21.88 -10.63
C THR A 119 -3.63 20.83 -9.55
N PRO A 120 -4.75 20.11 -9.63
CA PRO A 120 -5.07 19.06 -8.66
C PRO A 120 -4.16 17.84 -8.81
N GLY A 121 -4.17 16.95 -7.83
CA GLY A 121 -3.68 15.59 -7.97
C GLY A 121 -4.62 14.73 -8.80
N SER A 122 -4.21 13.49 -9.07
CA SER A 122 -4.93 12.58 -9.95
C SER A 122 -5.61 11.43 -9.23
N LEU A 123 -6.66 10.88 -9.84
CA LEU A 123 -7.13 9.52 -9.57
C LEU A 123 -6.30 8.56 -10.43
N PHE A 124 -5.22 8.04 -9.87
CA PHE A 124 -4.28 7.20 -10.59
C PHE A 124 -4.91 5.88 -11.06
N SER A 125 -4.76 5.55 -12.33
CA SER A 125 -5.38 4.35 -12.95
C SER A 125 -4.48 3.63 -13.95
N ASN A 126 -3.20 3.95 -14.05
CA ASN A 126 -2.32 3.42 -15.09
C ASN A 126 -1.24 2.49 -14.55
N GLY A 127 -1.62 1.28 -14.21
CA GLY A 127 -0.70 0.19 -13.90
C GLY A 127 -0.33 0.05 -12.42
N GLN A 128 0.66 -0.79 -12.18
CA GLN A 128 1.16 -1.11 -10.84
C GLN A 128 2.06 0.01 -10.30
N GLY A 129 2.19 0.07 -8.97
CA GLY A 129 3.08 1.04 -8.30
C GLY A 129 2.38 2.25 -7.71
N GLY A 130 1.04 2.21 -7.63
CA GLY A 130 0.21 3.26 -7.03
C GLY A 130 -1.24 2.81 -6.80
N ASP A 131 -1.61 1.69 -7.37
CA ASP A 131 -2.98 1.14 -7.33
C ASP A 131 -3.51 0.90 -5.91
N GLN A 132 -2.64 0.58 -4.95
CA GLN A 132 -3.01 0.44 -3.54
C GLN A 132 -3.51 1.78 -2.97
N GLY A 133 -2.78 2.88 -3.20
CA GLY A 133 -3.21 4.22 -2.78
C GLY A 133 -4.57 4.57 -3.37
N THR A 134 -4.78 4.30 -4.66
CA THR A 134 -6.06 4.60 -5.32
C THR A 134 -7.22 3.77 -4.76
N ARG A 135 -7.04 2.46 -4.54
CA ARG A 135 -8.08 1.62 -3.93
C ARG A 135 -8.41 2.06 -2.50
N ALA A 136 -7.37 2.31 -1.70
CA ALA A 136 -7.54 2.80 -0.33
C ALA A 136 -8.25 4.16 -0.29
N PHE A 137 -7.87 5.09 -1.17
CA PHE A 137 -8.53 6.38 -1.28
C PHE A 137 -10.03 6.24 -1.57
N ILE A 138 -10.42 5.51 -2.63
CA ILE A 138 -11.83 5.31 -2.99
C ILE A 138 -12.60 4.65 -1.84
N ALA A 139 -12.05 3.60 -1.23
CA ALA A 139 -12.66 2.90 -0.11
C ALA A 139 -12.92 3.81 1.09
N ASN A 140 -11.97 4.71 1.40
CA ASN A 140 -12.08 5.61 2.55
C ASN A 140 -13.21 6.62 2.42
N LEU A 141 -13.44 7.18 1.23
CA LEU A 141 -14.37 8.30 1.03
C LEU A 141 -15.75 8.08 1.70
N TYR A 142 -16.25 6.84 1.70
CA TYR A 142 -17.54 6.49 2.34
C TYR A 142 -17.50 5.19 3.14
N GLY A 143 -16.31 4.73 3.52
CA GLY A 143 -16.16 3.55 4.38
C GLY A 143 -16.41 2.21 3.68
N GLY A 144 -16.21 2.14 2.36
CA GLY A 144 -16.21 0.91 1.59
C GLY A 144 -15.02 0.00 1.91
N SER A 145 -14.99 -1.18 1.31
CA SER A 145 -13.88 -2.13 1.44
C SER A 145 -13.61 -2.84 0.11
N VAL A 146 -12.36 -3.18 -0.14
CA VAL A 146 -11.96 -3.92 -1.35
C VAL A 146 -12.33 -5.39 -1.24
N THR A 147 -12.24 -5.95 -0.02
CA THR A 147 -12.60 -7.35 0.28
C THR A 147 -13.48 -7.40 1.53
N ASP A 148 -14.08 -8.55 1.78
CA ASP A 148 -14.65 -8.85 3.09
C ASP A 148 -13.57 -8.89 4.18
N GLU A 149 -13.98 -8.84 5.45
CA GLU A 149 -13.05 -8.82 6.60
C GLU A 149 -12.17 -10.08 6.70
N LYS A 150 -12.64 -11.22 6.18
CA LYS A 150 -11.90 -12.48 6.19
C LYS A 150 -10.99 -12.64 4.97
N VAL A 151 -10.96 -11.67 4.07
CA VAL A 151 -10.17 -11.70 2.84
C VAL A 151 -10.47 -12.96 2.01
N THR A 152 -11.75 -13.30 1.88
CA THR A 152 -12.19 -14.48 1.11
C THR A 152 -12.81 -14.13 -0.23
N LYS A 153 -13.24 -12.90 -0.41
CA LYS A 153 -13.85 -12.40 -1.65
C LYS A 153 -13.69 -10.89 -1.81
N TYR A 154 -13.72 -10.41 -3.04
CA TYR A 154 -13.81 -8.99 -3.37
C TYR A 154 -15.25 -8.49 -3.18
N THR A 155 -15.40 -7.26 -2.69
CA THR A 155 -16.68 -6.63 -2.32
C THR A 155 -16.76 -5.19 -2.83
N THR A 156 -16.07 -4.85 -3.91
CA THR A 156 -16.01 -3.48 -4.44
C THR A 156 -17.32 -2.99 -5.07
N ASP A 157 -18.30 -3.88 -5.25
CA ASP A 157 -19.69 -3.57 -5.60
C ASP A 157 -20.57 -3.17 -4.39
N ASP A 158 -19.98 -3.10 -3.19
CA ASP A 158 -20.64 -2.55 -2.01
C ASP A 158 -21.06 -1.09 -2.25
N PRO A 159 -22.28 -0.67 -1.86
CA PRO A 159 -22.79 0.68 -2.13
C PRO A 159 -21.90 1.81 -1.61
N LYS A 160 -21.12 1.59 -0.55
CA LYS A 160 -20.19 2.60 -0.03
C LYS A 160 -18.96 2.76 -0.91
N PHE A 161 -18.43 1.65 -1.43
CA PHE A 161 -17.32 1.70 -2.38
C PHE A 161 -17.76 2.32 -3.71
N VAL A 162 -18.93 1.92 -4.21
CA VAL A 162 -19.56 2.52 -5.41
C VAL A 162 -19.68 4.03 -5.24
N LYS A 163 -20.27 4.51 -4.13
CA LYS A 163 -20.39 5.93 -3.81
C LYS A 163 -19.02 6.65 -3.77
N GLY A 164 -17.98 5.97 -3.29
CA GLY A 164 -16.60 6.50 -3.29
C GLY A 164 -16.09 6.75 -4.70
N LEU A 165 -16.26 5.79 -5.61
CA LEU A 165 -15.83 5.94 -7.00
C LEU A 165 -16.68 6.97 -7.76
N GLU A 166 -18.00 7.00 -7.54
CA GLU A 166 -18.88 8.04 -8.11
C GLU A 166 -18.44 9.45 -7.69
N LYS A 167 -18.09 9.62 -6.40
CA LYS A 167 -17.60 10.90 -5.88
C LYS A 167 -16.27 11.32 -6.53
N ALA A 168 -15.32 10.40 -6.65
CA ALA A 168 -14.05 10.66 -7.31
C ALA A 168 -14.24 10.99 -8.80
N SER A 169 -15.11 10.26 -9.50
CA SER A 169 -15.46 10.56 -10.90
C SER A 169 -16.09 11.94 -11.04
N LYS A 170 -16.97 12.32 -10.12
CA LYS A 170 -17.56 13.64 -10.11
C LYS A 170 -16.52 14.74 -9.91
N TRP A 171 -15.53 14.53 -9.05
CA TRP A 171 -14.42 15.47 -8.91
C TRP A 171 -13.56 15.59 -10.17
N ILE A 172 -13.42 14.51 -10.97
CA ILE A 172 -12.76 14.59 -12.28
C ILE A 172 -13.58 15.44 -13.24
N GLU A 173 -14.89 15.19 -13.37
CA GLU A 173 -15.79 16.00 -14.20
C GLU A 173 -15.76 17.48 -13.82
N ASP A 174 -15.73 17.78 -12.52
CA ASP A 174 -15.71 19.14 -11.99
C ASP A 174 -14.31 19.79 -12.06
N GLY A 175 -13.30 19.08 -12.55
CA GLY A 175 -11.91 19.55 -12.61
C GLY A 175 -11.27 19.79 -11.24
N LEU A 176 -11.75 19.09 -10.20
CA LEU A 176 -11.20 19.10 -8.85
C LEU A 176 -10.14 17.99 -8.64
N MET A 177 -10.09 17.03 -9.56
CA MET A 177 -9.15 15.91 -9.60
C MET A 177 -8.79 15.62 -11.06
N MET A 178 -7.56 15.23 -11.35
CA MET A 178 -7.18 14.83 -12.71
C MET A 178 -7.51 13.36 -12.96
N ASN A 179 -7.81 13.03 -14.21
CA ASN A 179 -7.80 11.65 -14.68
C ASN A 179 -6.34 11.16 -14.75
N GLY A 180 -6.01 10.14 -13.99
CA GLY A 180 -4.65 9.59 -13.84
C GLY A 180 -4.27 8.52 -14.86
N SER A 181 -5.02 8.35 -15.95
CA SER A 181 -4.74 7.32 -16.97
C SER A 181 -3.54 7.66 -17.85
N GLN A 182 -3.08 8.92 -17.83
CA GLN A 182 -2.04 9.43 -18.75
C GLN A 182 -0.61 9.21 -18.27
N PHE A 183 -0.38 8.91 -17.00
CA PHE A 183 0.97 8.76 -16.44
C PHE A 183 1.05 7.57 -15.47
N ASP A 184 2.24 7.00 -15.35
CA ASP A 184 2.50 5.96 -14.37
C ASP A 184 2.58 6.52 -12.93
N GLY A 185 2.55 5.62 -11.91
CA GLY A 185 2.57 6.03 -10.52
C GLY A 185 3.84 6.80 -10.12
N GLY A 186 4.96 6.51 -10.78
CA GLY A 186 6.21 7.26 -10.56
C GLY A 186 6.10 8.69 -11.05
N ALA A 187 5.50 8.90 -12.23
CA ALA A 187 5.27 10.24 -12.78
C ALA A 187 4.27 11.04 -11.95
N ASP A 188 3.20 10.42 -11.42
CA ASP A 188 2.26 11.07 -10.51
C ASP A 188 2.97 11.62 -9.26
N ILE A 189 3.76 10.77 -8.59
CA ILE A 189 4.53 11.15 -7.40
C ILE A 189 5.55 12.25 -7.74
N GLN A 190 6.23 12.17 -8.89
CA GLN A 190 7.20 13.19 -9.31
C GLN A 190 6.54 14.53 -9.64
N ASN A 191 5.36 14.54 -10.26
CA ASN A 191 4.59 15.76 -10.52
C ASN A 191 4.26 16.49 -9.21
N PHE A 192 3.87 15.75 -8.17
CA PHE A 192 3.69 16.32 -6.85
C PHE A 192 5.01 16.84 -6.25
N ALA A 193 6.06 16.03 -6.26
CA ALA A 193 7.34 16.41 -5.67
C ALA A 193 8.01 17.60 -6.41
N ASN A 194 7.71 17.80 -7.69
CA ASN A 194 8.11 18.98 -8.47
C ASN A 194 7.24 20.22 -8.20
N GLY A 195 6.18 20.12 -7.39
CA GLY A 195 5.24 21.22 -7.15
C GLY A 195 4.30 21.51 -8.32
N GLN A 196 4.16 20.59 -9.27
CA GLN A 196 3.27 20.73 -10.41
C GLN A 196 1.81 20.42 -10.04
N THR A 197 1.59 19.56 -9.05
CA THR A 197 0.26 19.23 -8.52
C THR A 197 0.18 19.55 -7.04
N SER A 198 -1.02 19.85 -6.56
CA SER A 198 -1.28 20.26 -5.18
C SER A 198 -1.28 19.10 -4.18
N TYR A 199 -1.50 17.86 -4.66
CA TYR A 199 -1.48 16.66 -3.82
C TYR A 199 -1.19 15.41 -4.66
N THR A 200 -0.87 14.31 -3.96
CA THR A 200 -0.90 12.94 -4.50
C THR A 200 -1.53 11.99 -3.48
N ILE A 201 -2.25 10.97 -3.97
CA ILE A 201 -2.83 9.89 -3.17
C ILE A 201 -1.92 8.64 -3.13
N LEU A 202 -0.69 8.74 -3.62
CA LEU A 202 0.25 7.62 -3.79
C LEU A 202 1.44 7.70 -2.85
N TRP A 203 1.32 8.37 -1.69
CA TRP A 203 2.45 8.61 -0.81
C TRP A 203 2.63 7.49 0.22
N ALA A 204 3.87 7.30 0.62
CA ALA A 204 4.29 6.41 1.69
C ALA A 204 5.56 6.99 2.36
N PRO A 205 5.94 6.59 3.58
CA PRO A 205 7.08 7.17 4.31
C PRO A 205 8.38 7.16 3.52
N SER A 206 8.65 6.12 2.74
CA SER A 206 9.86 5.98 1.91
C SER A 206 9.98 7.07 0.82
N GLN A 207 8.85 7.65 0.37
CA GLN A 207 8.88 8.69 -0.66
C GLN A 207 9.59 9.96 -0.18
N ASN A 208 9.59 10.24 1.12
CA ASN A 208 10.32 11.37 1.67
C ASN A 208 11.83 11.29 1.40
N GLY A 209 12.40 10.10 1.46
CA GLY A 209 13.81 9.88 1.11
C GLY A 209 14.04 9.79 -0.41
N ILE A 210 13.17 9.07 -1.12
CA ILE A 210 13.27 8.89 -2.57
C ILE A 210 13.17 10.22 -3.32
N GLN A 211 12.23 11.08 -2.90
CA GLN A 211 11.94 12.37 -3.54
C GLN A 211 12.68 13.56 -2.90
N ALA A 212 13.53 13.34 -1.88
CA ALA A 212 14.15 14.42 -1.08
C ALA A 212 14.78 15.52 -1.94
N LYS A 213 15.61 15.15 -2.92
CA LYS A 213 16.29 16.11 -3.80
C LYS A 213 15.31 16.92 -4.66
N LEU A 214 14.24 16.29 -5.09
CA LEU A 214 13.23 16.92 -5.93
C LEU A 214 12.38 17.90 -5.12
N LEU A 215 11.94 17.49 -3.94
CA LEU A 215 11.21 18.33 -2.98
C LEU A 215 12.03 19.57 -2.59
N GLU A 216 13.33 19.38 -2.30
CA GLU A 216 14.24 20.47 -1.97
C GLU A 216 14.41 21.46 -3.14
N ALA A 217 14.72 20.96 -4.33
CA ALA A 217 14.91 21.77 -5.53
C ALA A 217 13.66 22.60 -5.88
N SER A 218 12.47 22.00 -5.70
CA SER A 218 11.19 22.62 -5.99
C SER A 218 10.58 23.37 -4.82
N LYS A 219 11.25 23.39 -3.65
CA LYS A 219 10.81 24.03 -2.40
C LYS A 219 9.41 23.56 -1.97
N VAL A 220 9.11 22.29 -2.17
CA VAL A 220 7.84 21.69 -1.75
C VAL A 220 7.96 21.21 -0.30
N GLU A 221 7.22 21.84 0.59
CA GLU A 221 6.97 21.34 1.94
C GLU A 221 5.75 20.42 1.92
N VAL A 222 5.90 19.20 2.44
CA VAL A 222 4.88 18.17 2.40
C VAL A 222 4.07 18.17 3.70
N VAL A 223 2.74 18.22 3.56
CA VAL A 223 1.78 17.86 4.61
C VAL A 223 1.34 16.43 4.35
N GLU A 224 1.68 15.51 5.23
CA GLU A 224 1.29 14.11 5.18
C GLU A 224 0.05 13.90 6.05
N VAL A 225 -0.96 13.21 5.50
CA VAL A 225 -2.25 13.04 6.16
C VAL A 225 -2.90 11.72 5.71
N PRO A 226 -3.59 10.98 6.60
CA PRO A 226 -4.38 9.83 6.20
C PRO A 226 -5.46 10.22 5.19
N PHE A 227 -5.98 9.25 4.45
CA PHE A 227 -7.09 9.50 3.52
C PHE A 227 -8.29 10.10 4.24
N PRO A 228 -9.02 11.04 3.60
CA PRO A 228 -10.26 11.56 4.14
C PRO A 228 -11.31 10.43 4.21
N SER A 229 -12.18 10.46 5.21
CA SER A 229 -13.25 9.48 5.34
C SER A 229 -14.52 10.14 5.86
N ASP A 230 -15.69 9.58 5.52
CA ASP A 230 -16.98 10.09 5.98
C ASP A 230 -17.13 10.10 7.51
N SER A 231 -16.44 9.17 8.17
CA SER A 231 -16.47 9.00 9.63
C SER A 231 -15.31 9.70 10.37
N GLY A 232 -14.34 10.26 9.65
CA GLY A 232 -13.07 10.75 10.21
C GLY A 232 -12.13 9.63 10.71
N LYS A 233 -12.48 8.36 10.46
CA LYS A 233 -11.69 7.19 10.84
C LYS A 233 -11.20 6.47 9.59
N PRO A 234 -9.97 6.73 9.12
CA PRO A 234 -9.45 6.13 7.90
C PRO A 234 -9.19 4.62 8.09
N LYS A 235 -9.23 3.89 6.99
CA LYS A 235 -8.69 2.53 6.86
C LYS A 235 -7.53 2.59 5.87
N LEU A 236 -6.33 2.18 6.27
CA LEU A 236 -5.16 2.30 5.42
C LEU A 236 -4.75 0.95 4.84
N GLU A 237 -4.52 0.92 3.54
CA GLU A 237 -3.69 -0.10 2.95
C GLU A 237 -2.22 0.15 3.32
N TYR A 238 -1.44 -0.90 3.36
CA TYR A 238 -0.06 -0.84 3.78
C TYR A 238 0.78 -1.89 3.06
N LEU A 239 2.08 -1.68 3.06
CA LEU A 239 3.05 -2.67 2.62
C LEU A 239 3.66 -3.33 3.85
N VAL A 240 3.73 -4.65 3.86
CA VAL A 240 4.57 -5.42 4.78
C VAL A 240 5.76 -5.92 4.00
N ASN A 241 6.95 -5.82 4.58
CA ASN A 241 8.15 -6.42 4.03
C ASN A 241 8.73 -7.42 5.02
N GLY A 242 9.25 -8.51 4.48
CA GLY A 242 9.83 -9.56 5.29
C GLY A 242 10.68 -10.52 4.48
N PHE A 243 11.18 -11.53 5.17
CA PHE A 243 12.06 -12.54 4.61
C PHE A 243 11.34 -13.86 4.42
N ALA A 244 11.58 -14.49 3.27
CA ALA A 244 11.22 -15.87 2.99
C ALA A 244 12.49 -16.71 2.87
N VAL A 245 12.39 -17.98 3.21
CA VAL A 245 13.46 -18.98 3.06
C VAL A 245 13.02 -19.98 2.00
N PHE A 246 13.82 -20.17 0.95
CA PHE A 246 13.54 -21.16 -0.08
C PHE A 246 13.81 -22.58 0.43
N ASN A 247 12.91 -23.50 0.07
CA ASN A 247 13.10 -24.93 0.33
C ASN A 247 13.97 -25.53 -0.79
N ASN A 248 15.30 -25.45 -0.64
CA ASN A 248 16.26 -25.95 -1.62
C ASN A 248 16.57 -27.46 -1.45
N LYS A 249 15.69 -28.21 -0.75
CA LYS A 249 15.87 -29.66 -0.46
C LYS A 249 17.15 -29.95 0.32
N ASP A 250 17.66 -28.99 1.08
CA ASP A 250 18.81 -29.09 1.96
C ASP A 250 18.42 -28.52 3.33
N GLU A 251 18.09 -29.40 4.26
CA GLU A 251 17.63 -29.03 5.61
C GLU A 251 18.67 -28.17 6.38
N LYS A 252 19.97 -28.41 6.14
CA LYS A 252 21.05 -27.65 6.80
C LYS A 252 21.10 -26.22 6.28
N LYS A 253 20.91 -26.02 4.98
CA LYS A 253 20.81 -24.69 4.38
C LYS A 253 19.56 -23.96 4.85
N VAL A 254 18.42 -24.63 4.88
CA VAL A 254 17.17 -24.07 5.41
C VAL A 254 17.34 -23.63 6.85
N ALA A 255 17.91 -24.47 7.71
CA ALA A 255 18.17 -24.14 9.11
C ALA A 255 19.14 -22.95 9.27
N ALA A 256 20.20 -22.89 8.45
CA ALA A 256 21.13 -21.76 8.45
C ALA A 256 20.47 -20.46 7.97
N ALA A 257 19.65 -20.53 6.91
CA ALA A 257 18.88 -19.40 6.39
C ALA A 257 17.87 -18.85 7.40
N LYS A 258 17.16 -19.72 8.13
CA LYS A 258 16.27 -19.30 9.22
C LYS A 258 17.04 -18.56 10.33
N LYS A 259 18.19 -19.07 10.76
CA LYS A 259 19.05 -18.38 11.75
C LYS A 259 19.54 -17.02 11.24
N PHE A 260 19.90 -16.94 9.95
CA PHE A 260 20.30 -15.67 9.33
C PHE A 260 19.13 -14.68 9.34
N VAL A 261 17.93 -15.11 8.96
CA VAL A 261 16.72 -14.28 8.98
C VAL A 261 16.43 -13.75 10.39
N GLN A 262 16.46 -14.63 11.40
CA GLN A 262 16.29 -14.21 12.79
C GLN A 262 17.36 -13.21 13.23
N PHE A 263 18.62 -13.44 12.88
CA PHE A 263 19.70 -12.51 13.23
C PHE A 263 19.46 -11.12 12.65
N ILE A 264 19.20 -11.01 11.33
CA ILE A 264 19.03 -9.70 10.70
C ILE A 264 17.71 -8.99 11.05
N ALA A 265 16.70 -9.75 11.52
CA ALA A 265 15.40 -9.23 11.88
C ALA A 265 15.25 -8.93 13.38
N ASP A 266 15.84 -9.77 14.25
CA ASP A 266 15.56 -9.77 15.69
C ASP A 266 16.71 -9.23 16.54
N ASP A 267 17.93 -9.16 15.98
CA ASP A 267 19.08 -8.62 16.71
C ASP A 267 18.80 -7.18 17.15
N LYS A 268 19.08 -6.88 18.41
CA LYS A 268 18.76 -5.60 19.05
C LYS A 268 19.45 -4.39 18.39
N GLU A 269 20.56 -4.61 17.72
CA GLU A 269 21.30 -3.58 17.00
C GLU A 269 20.91 -3.55 15.51
N TRP A 270 20.92 -4.71 14.85
CA TRP A 270 20.75 -4.80 13.41
C TRP A 270 19.29 -4.76 12.97
N GLY A 271 18.38 -5.36 13.73
CA GLY A 271 16.95 -5.35 13.40
C GLY A 271 16.41 -3.93 13.23
N PRO A 272 16.54 -3.02 14.23
CA PRO A 272 16.15 -1.62 14.09
C PRO A 272 16.82 -0.89 12.91
N LYS A 273 18.13 -1.09 12.74
CA LYS A 273 18.87 -0.46 11.62
C LYS A 273 18.36 -0.94 10.26
N ASN A 274 18.01 -2.21 10.11
CA ASN A 274 17.47 -2.74 8.87
C ASN A 274 16.07 -2.19 8.59
N VAL A 275 15.22 -2.02 9.59
CA VAL A 275 13.92 -1.36 9.43
C VAL A 275 14.11 0.08 8.96
N VAL A 276 14.94 0.87 9.61
CA VAL A 276 15.20 2.27 9.22
C VAL A 276 15.68 2.38 7.77
N ARG A 277 16.53 1.46 7.32
CA ARG A 277 17.00 1.41 5.92
C ARG A 277 15.88 1.22 4.89
N THR A 278 14.75 0.62 5.29
CA THR A 278 13.57 0.48 4.41
C THR A 278 12.74 1.76 4.34
N GLY A 279 12.98 2.74 5.21
CA GLY A 279 12.15 3.93 5.36
C GLY A 279 10.75 3.63 5.93
N ALA A 280 10.58 2.47 6.58
CA ALA A 280 9.31 1.98 7.10
C ALA A 280 9.34 1.87 8.63
N PHE A 281 8.27 1.36 9.23
CA PHE A 281 8.12 1.18 10.68
C PHE A 281 8.34 -0.28 11.07
N PRO A 282 8.88 -0.53 12.29
CA PRO A 282 9.05 -1.89 12.76
C PRO A 282 7.69 -2.57 12.94
N VAL A 283 7.62 -3.85 12.64
CA VAL A 283 6.47 -4.67 13.04
C VAL A 283 6.55 -5.06 14.51
N ARG A 284 7.72 -5.00 15.11
CA ARG A 284 7.96 -5.34 16.52
C ARG A 284 7.86 -4.12 17.42
N SER A 285 6.94 -4.16 18.38
CA SER A 285 6.75 -3.10 19.37
C SER A 285 7.97 -2.92 20.29
N SER A 286 8.73 -4.00 20.54
CA SER A 286 9.95 -3.97 21.35
C SER A 286 11.08 -3.12 20.78
N PHE A 287 11.05 -2.79 19.49
CA PHE A 287 12.02 -1.89 18.90
C PHE A 287 11.76 -0.42 19.24
N GLY A 288 10.56 -0.10 19.73
CA GLY A 288 10.22 1.24 20.16
C GLY A 288 10.32 2.28 19.04
N LYS A 289 10.67 3.49 19.45
CA LYS A 289 10.83 4.65 18.54
C LYS A 289 12.14 4.54 17.77
N LEU A 290 12.07 4.47 16.43
CA LEU A 290 13.25 4.36 15.56
C LEU A 290 13.65 5.68 14.88
N TYR A 291 12.79 6.70 14.90
CA TYR A 291 13.01 7.97 14.21
C TYR A 291 12.94 9.13 15.18
N ASP A 292 13.94 10.03 15.15
CA ASP A 292 13.93 11.30 15.85
C ASP A 292 13.31 12.42 14.99
N ASP A 293 12.22 12.10 14.33
CA ASP A 293 11.46 12.97 13.44
C ASP A 293 9.98 12.93 13.87
N LYS A 294 9.47 14.07 14.37
CA LYS A 294 8.06 14.18 14.83
C LYS A 294 7.05 13.76 13.77
N ARG A 295 7.35 13.97 12.50
CA ARG A 295 6.51 13.55 11.39
C ARG A 295 6.45 12.02 11.30
N MET A 296 7.60 11.35 11.31
CA MET A 296 7.67 9.90 11.32
C MET A 296 7.03 9.29 12.57
N GLU A 297 7.13 9.94 13.72
CA GLU A 297 6.40 9.55 14.93
C GLU A 297 4.89 9.56 14.71
N THR A 298 4.37 10.66 14.16
CA THR A 298 2.95 10.79 13.86
C THR A 298 2.49 9.70 12.89
N ILE A 299 3.22 9.48 11.78
CA ILE A 299 2.87 8.46 10.79
C ILE A 299 2.92 7.05 11.40
N SER A 300 3.83 6.78 12.31
CA SER A 300 3.91 5.48 12.99
C SER A 300 2.64 5.14 13.77
N THR A 301 1.92 6.14 14.28
CA THR A 301 0.64 5.91 14.97
C THR A 301 -0.48 5.46 14.02
N TRP A 302 -0.35 5.71 12.72
CA TRP A 302 -1.35 5.33 11.73
C TRP A 302 -1.37 3.83 11.42
N THR A 303 -0.40 3.06 11.92
CA THR A 303 -0.43 1.58 11.86
C THR A 303 -1.67 1.00 12.54
N GLN A 304 -2.29 1.73 13.48
CA GLN A 304 -3.58 1.37 14.08
C GLN A 304 -4.75 1.35 13.09
N TYR A 305 -4.62 2.01 11.94
CA TYR A 305 -5.66 2.10 10.89
C TYR A 305 -5.50 1.05 9.79
N TYR A 306 -4.59 0.08 9.94
CA TYR A 306 -4.38 -0.96 8.95
C TYR A 306 -5.64 -1.78 8.72
N SER A 307 -6.05 -1.90 7.46
CA SER A 307 -7.14 -2.76 7.02
C SER A 307 -6.68 -4.22 6.87
N PRO A 308 -7.59 -5.19 6.70
CA PRO A 308 -7.21 -6.57 6.34
C PRO A 308 -6.31 -6.59 5.10
N TYR A 309 -5.23 -7.37 5.17
CA TYR A 309 -4.23 -7.44 4.09
C TYR A 309 -4.69 -8.39 2.99
N TYR A 310 -5.21 -7.87 1.89
CA TYR A 310 -5.80 -8.70 0.83
C TYR A 310 -4.86 -9.02 -0.36
N ASN A 311 -3.61 -8.53 -0.34
CA ASN A 311 -2.67 -8.81 -1.43
C ASN A 311 -2.22 -10.29 -1.49
N THR A 312 -2.60 -11.09 -0.51
CA THR A 312 -2.34 -12.53 -0.44
C THR A 312 -3.51 -13.40 -0.93
N ILE A 313 -4.64 -12.78 -1.27
CA ILE A 313 -5.81 -13.49 -1.81
C ILE A 313 -5.45 -14.16 -3.14
N ASP A 314 -5.98 -15.34 -3.39
CA ASP A 314 -5.75 -16.02 -4.67
C ASP A 314 -6.27 -15.17 -5.83
N GLY A 315 -5.54 -15.15 -6.95
CA GLY A 315 -5.89 -14.33 -8.10
C GLY A 315 -5.61 -12.82 -7.94
N PHE A 316 -4.92 -12.36 -6.86
CA PHE A 316 -4.64 -10.94 -6.66
C PHE A 316 -3.94 -10.27 -7.85
N ALA A 317 -2.93 -10.91 -8.42
CA ALA A 317 -2.23 -10.37 -9.59
C ALA A 317 -3.15 -10.26 -10.83
N GLU A 318 -4.02 -11.25 -11.03
CA GLU A 318 -5.00 -11.26 -12.12
C GLU A 318 -6.10 -10.20 -11.89
N MET A 319 -6.62 -10.09 -10.66
CA MET A 319 -7.55 -9.00 -10.29
C MET A 319 -7.01 -7.62 -10.66
N ARG A 320 -5.72 -7.36 -10.42
CA ARG A 320 -5.11 -6.07 -10.76
C ARG A 320 -5.15 -5.77 -12.26
N THR A 321 -5.06 -6.77 -13.11
CA THR A 321 -5.19 -6.58 -14.57
C THR A 321 -6.61 -6.20 -14.99
N LEU A 322 -7.62 -6.56 -14.19
CA LEU A 322 -9.02 -6.16 -14.38
C LEU A 322 -9.31 -4.77 -13.81
N TRP A 323 -8.60 -4.39 -12.75
CA TRP A 323 -8.80 -3.12 -12.04
C TRP A 323 -8.51 -1.90 -12.91
N PHE A 324 -7.38 -1.90 -13.62
CA PHE A 324 -6.95 -0.72 -14.37
C PHE A 324 -7.91 -0.34 -15.52
N PRO A 325 -8.32 -1.26 -16.41
CA PRO A 325 -9.27 -0.92 -17.47
C PRO A 325 -10.63 -0.45 -16.92
N MET A 326 -11.12 -1.08 -15.85
CA MET A 326 -12.37 -0.68 -15.20
C MET A 326 -12.27 0.75 -14.69
N LEU A 327 -11.22 1.07 -13.93
CA LEU A 327 -11.05 2.40 -13.35
C LEU A 327 -10.84 3.46 -14.43
N GLN A 328 -10.11 3.14 -15.50
CA GLN A 328 -9.93 4.04 -16.65
C GLN A 328 -11.25 4.33 -17.36
N SER A 329 -12.06 3.30 -17.61
CA SER A 329 -13.39 3.45 -18.23
C SER A 329 -14.28 4.41 -17.43
N VAL A 330 -14.32 4.24 -16.11
CA VAL A 330 -15.08 5.13 -15.22
C VAL A 330 -14.48 6.54 -15.16
N SER A 331 -13.15 6.66 -15.08
CA SER A 331 -12.47 7.96 -15.00
C SER A 331 -12.57 8.77 -16.31
N ASN A 332 -12.71 8.09 -17.45
CA ASN A 332 -12.95 8.72 -18.75
C ASN A 332 -14.41 9.10 -18.96
N GLY A 333 -15.33 8.62 -18.12
CA GLY A 333 -16.77 8.80 -18.29
C GLY A 333 -17.41 7.84 -19.31
N ASP A 334 -16.67 6.79 -19.74
CA ASP A 334 -17.17 5.79 -20.71
C ASP A 334 -18.20 4.87 -20.05
N GLU A 335 -18.09 4.63 -18.74
CA GLU A 335 -18.97 3.76 -17.96
C GLU A 335 -19.28 4.39 -16.57
N LYS A 336 -20.48 4.12 -16.04
CA LYS A 336 -20.83 4.52 -14.67
C LYS A 336 -20.15 3.60 -13.64
N ALA A 337 -19.84 4.14 -12.47
CA ALA A 337 -19.14 3.40 -11.40
C ALA A 337 -19.86 2.12 -10.96
N GLU A 338 -21.18 2.17 -10.76
CA GLU A 338 -21.95 1.02 -10.26
C GLU A 338 -21.90 -0.20 -11.19
N PRO A 339 -22.26 -0.14 -12.49
CA PRO A 339 -22.17 -1.28 -13.40
C PRO A 339 -20.72 -1.74 -13.62
N ALA A 340 -19.75 -0.81 -13.68
CA ALA A 340 -18.33 -1.12 -13.83
C ALA A 340 -17.80 -1.93 -12.65
N LEU A 341 -18.07 -1.49 -11.41
CA LEU A 341 -17.66 -2.18 -10.19
C LEU A 341 -18.36 -3.52 -10.02
N LYS A 342 -19.65 -3.63 -10.39
CA LYS A 342 -20.35 -4.91 -10.36
C LYS A 342 -19.68 -5.93 -11.27
N THR A 343 -19.44 -5.58 -12.53
CA THR A 343 -18.75 -6.43 -13.51
C THR A 343 -17.33 -6.77 -13.06
N PHE A 344 -16.62 -5.78 -12.52
CA PHE A 344 -15.27 -6.00 -11.98
C PHE A 344 -15.28 -6.98 -10.80
N THR A 345 -16.17 -6.79 -9.82
CA THR A 345 -16.26 -7.64 -8.62
C THR A 345 -16.58 -9.09 -8.98
N GLU A 346 -17.52 -9.31 -9.92
CA GLU A 346 -17.85 -10.64 -10.43
C GLU A 346 -16.60 -11.32 -11.02
N LYS A 347 -15.90 -10.66 -11.95
CA LYS A 347 -14.68 -11.16 -12.59
C LYS A 347 -13.52 -11.35 -11.61
N ALA A 348 -13.33 -10.42 -10.68
CA ALA A 348 -12.30 -10.53 -9.64
C ALA A 348 -12.54 -11.76 -8.74
N ASN A 349 -13.79 -12.04 -8.36
CA ASN A 349 -14.14 -13.22 -7.58
C ASN A 349 -14.00 -14.53 -8.37
N GLU A 350 -14.10 -14.51 -9.70
CA GLU A 350 -13.79 -15.68 -10.53
C GLU A 350 -12.30 -16.03 -10.48
N THR A 351 -11.39 -15.05 -10.32
CA THR A 351 -9.96 -15.33 -10.24
C THR A 351 -9.59 -16.15 -9.01
N ILE A 352 -10.34 -16.00 -7.91
CA ILE A 352 -10.16 -16.79 -6.69
C ILE A 352 -10.54 -18.26 -6.87
N LYS A 353 -11.51 -18.54 -7.75
CA LYS A 353 -12.08 -19.88 -7.96
C LYS A 353 -11.31 -20.76 -8.97
N LYS A 354 -10.35 -20.19 -9.69
CA LYS A 354 -9.63 -20.87 -10.80
C LYS A 354 -8.49 -21.78 -10.35
N LYS A 355 -8.48 -22.25 -9.09
CA LYS A 355 -7.49 -23.21 -8.59
C LYS A 355 -8.10 -24.56 -8.27
#